data_571bb49185d8a6efc6a177488f56d827
#
_entry.id   571bb49185d8a6efc6a177488f56d827
#
_cell.length_a   1.000
_cell.length_b   1.000
_cell.length_c   1.000
_cell.angle_alpha   90.00
_cell.angle_beta   90.00
_cell.angle_gamma   90.00
#
_symmetry.space_group_name_H-M   'P 1'
#
loop_
_entity.id
_entity.type
_entity.pdbx_description
1 polymer ?
#
loop_
_entity_poly.entity_id
_entity_poly.type
_entity_poly.pdbx_seq_one_letter_code
_entity_poly.pdbx_strand_id
1 'polypeptide(L)'
;DVDKVMNINQLLKRNQNLNRRIGKDYLGHEVVAEIVDTKDEEFKKNIGKRVVVADINICKSFNINEECENCKKKRGVFCLNKKKRKFKNNTYGGFSEYFVRSKHQTFLLPDEIDSKIGIFVEPISLGINCARFLRKNKKILGIGISTISILFYRSLNKDILEKFYFLVETEKDKNICKKLNINNIIYKDKINNEFQTFDTILDFFGSSSKINDYLLKLKPKSKIYLFGVEDEKLSLNYHQLISNEISVQGIHGYSSQYLEKEKRYKTDIENSIEILKSGKIKVDDLISDTISQKDVKN
;
A
#
# COMPACT_ATOMS: atom_id res chain seq x y z
N ASP A 1 -8.35 -4.64 6.11
CA ASP A 1 -8.00 -5.08 7.48
C ASP A 1 -9.19 -5.66 8.28
N VAL A 2 -10.46 -5.33 7.98
CA VAL A 2 -11.62 -5.97 8.63
C VAL A 2 -11.66 -7.47 8.34
N ASP A 3 -11.40 -7.89 7.10
CA ASP A 3 -11.30 -9.31 6.75
C ASP A 3 -10.16 -10.02 7.50
N LYS A 4 -9.08 -9.30 7.79
CA LYS A 4 -7.97 -9.81 8.62
C LYS A 4 -8.34 -9.91 10.09
N VAL A 5 -9.20 -9.04 10.61
CA VAL A 5 -9.68 -9.10 12.01
C VAL A 5 -10.61 -10.29 12.21
N MET A 6 -11.54 -10.54 11.29
CA MET A 6 -12.44 -11.70 11.33
C MET A 6 -11.71 -13.06 11.28
N ASN A 7 -10.55 -13.11 10.63
CA ASN A 7 -9.72 -14.32 10.50
C ASN A 7 -8.46 -14.33 11.39
N ILE A 8 -8.37 -13.45 12.39
CA ILE A 8 -7.19 -13.34 13.28
C ILE A 8 -6.75 -14.69 13.85
N ASN A 9 -7.69 -15.49 14.35
CA ASN A 9 -7.35 -16.79 14.91
C ASN A 9 -6.83 -17.78 13.84
N GLN A 10 -7.23 -17.65 12.59
CA GLN A 10 -6.70 -18.43 11.48
C GLN A 10 -5.35 -17.90 11.00
N LEU A 11 -5.18 -16.58 10.93
CA LEU A 11 -3.90 -15.93 10.61
C LEU A 11 -2.84 -16.22 11.69
N LEU A 12 -3.21 -16.16 12.97
CA LEU A 12 -2.35 -16.49 14.08
C LEU A 12 -1.95 -17.97 14.09
N LYS A 13 -2.82 -18.87 13.61
CA LYS A 13 -2.50 -20.31 13.45
C LYS A 13 -1.64 -20.57 12.20
N ARG A 14 -1.82 -19.83 11.11
CA ARG A 14 -1.08 -20.02 9.86
C ARG A 14 0.35 -19.50 9.90
N ASN A 15 0.67 -18.55 10.76
CA ASN A 15 1.95 -17.86 10.68
C ASN A 15 2.56 -17.58 12.05
N GLN A 16 3.30 -18.57 12.60
CA GLN A 16 4.05 -18.40 13.86
C GLN A 16 5.08 -17.26 13.78
N ASN A 17 5.57 -16.91 12.58
CA ASN A 17 6.48 -15.79 12.36
C ASN A 17 5.74 -14.44 12.36
N LEU A 18 4.48 -14.39 11.93
CA LEU A 18 3.61 -13.23 12.07
C LEU A 18 3.32 -12.95 13.55
N ASN A 19 3.11 -13.98 14.36
CA ASN A 19 2.94 -13.86 15.81
C ASN A 19 4.10 -13.19 16.54
N ARG A 20 5.32 -13.27 16.00
CA ARG A 20 6.50 -12.57 16.53
C ARG A 20 6.59 -11.11 16.07
N ARG A 21 5.91 -10.74 14.96
CA ARG A 21 5.92 -9.39 14.39
C ARG A 21 4.69 -8.58 14.75
N ILE A 22 3.55 -9.24 14.89
CA ILE A 22 2.26 -8.63 15.28
C ILE A 22 2.01 -9.11 16.71
N GLY A 23 2.54 -8.41 17.71
CA GLY A 23 2.03 -8.56 19.07
C GLY A 23 0.51 -8.42 19.03
N LYS A 24 -0.20 -9.05 19.96
CA LYS A 24 -1.68 -9.00 20.07
C LYS A 24 -2.26 -7.59 19.98
N ASP A 25 -1.42 -6.58 20.13
CA ASP A 25 -1.74 -5.18 20.31
C ASP A 25 -1.46 -4.30 19.08
N TYR A 26 -1.02 -4.87 17.94
CA TYR A 26 -0.61 -4.10 16.75
C TYR A 26 -1.53 -4.34 15.55
N LEU A 27 -2.84 -4.21 15.78
CA LEU A 27 -3.84 -4.35 14.73
C LEU A 27 -4.27 -3.00 14.19
N GLY A 28 -4.39 -2.94 12.84
CA GLY A 28 -4.80 -1.74 12.12
C GLY A 28 -3.68 -0.70 12.00
N HIS A 29 -3.41 -0.25 10.79
CA HIS A 29 -2.41 0.79 10.51
C HIS A 29 -2.93 1.88 9.57
N GLU A 30 -4.13 1.73 9.03
CA GLU A 30 -4.86 2.74 8.28
C GLU A 30 -5.70 3.55 9.26
N VAL A 31 -5.14 4.63 9.81
CA VAL A 31 -5.69 5.29 11.00
C VAL A 31 -5.73 6.79 10.84
N VAL A 32 -6.89 7.36 11.18
CA VAL A 32 -7.02 8.77 11.53
C VAL A 32 -7.21 8.86 13.04
N ALA A 33 -6.45 9.72 13.70
CA ALA A 33 -6.49 9.92 15.14
C ALA A 33 -6.46 11.41 15.48
N GLU A 34 -6.75 11.74 16.72
CA GLU A 34 -6.56 13.08 17.29
C GLU A 34 -5.37 13.06 18.25
N ILE A 35 -4.55 14.11 18.21
CA ILE A 35 -3.46 14.29 19.14
C ILE A 35 -4.04 14.74 20.48
N VAL A 36 -4.03 13.88 21.49
CA VAL A 36 -4.58 14.18 22.83
C VAL A 36 -3.50 14.64 23.80
N ASP A 37 -2.25 14.19 23.62
CA ASP A 37 -1.12 14.58 24.47
C ASP A 37 0.22 14.40 23.74
N THR A 38 1.25 15.15 24.16
CA THR A 38 2.63 15.03 23.68
C THR A 38 3.64 15.58 24.68
N LYS A 39 4.80 14.92 24.77
CA LYS A 39 5.94 15.40 25.56
C LYS A 39 6.84 16.39 24.80
N ASP A 40 6.59 16.60 23.52
CA ASP A 40 7.37 17.53 22.68
C ASP A 40 6.73 18.91 22.73
N GLU A 41 7.44 19.88 23.33
CA GLU A 41 6.93 21.24 23.52
C GLU A 41 6.54 21.95 22.22
N GLU A 42 7.34 21.78 21.16
CA GLU A 42 7.03 22.37 19.85
C GLU A 42 5.80 21.72 19.18
N PHE A 43 5.56 20.46 19.52
CA PHE A 43 4.45 19.69 18.95
C PHE A 43 3.12 19.91 19.72
N LYS A 44 3.15 20.46 20.93
CA LYS A 44 1.96 20.76 21.76
C LYS A 44 0.92 21.63 21.05
N LYS A 45 1.34 22.54 20.17
CA LYS A 45 0.43 23.35 19.33
C LYS A 45 -0.49 22.54 18.39
N ASN A 46 -0.24 21.23 18.28
CA ASN A 46 -1.03 20.33 17.47
C ASN A 46 -2.01 19.47 18.28
N ILE A 47 -2.06 19.63 19.61
CA ILE A 47 -3.08 18.97 20.44
C ILE A 47 -4.47 19.38 19.94
N GLY A 48 -5.38 18.43 19.84
CA GLY A 48 -6.72 18.57 19.26
C GLY A 48 -6.79 18.49 17.74
N LYS A 49 -5.63 18.43 17.05
CA LYS A 49 -5.63 18.28 15.59
C LYS A 49 -5.69 16.82 15.16
N ARG A 50 -6.39 16.59 14.04
CA ARG A 50 -6.44 15.27 13.43
C ARG A 50 -5.17 14.97 12.65
N VAL A 51 -4.77 13.70 12.70
CA VAL A 51 -3.57 13.19 12.03
C VAL A 51 -3.84 11.85 11.35
N VAL A 52 -3.13 11.61 10.27
CA VAL A 52 -2.92 10.27 9.73
C VAL A 52 -1.65 9.72 10.33
N VAL A 53 -1.68 8.44 10.69
CA VAL A 53 -0.53 7.75 11.24
C VAL A 53 0.04 6.79 10.21
N ALA A 54 1.31 6.94 9.89
CA ALA A 54 2.02 6.05 9.00
C ALA A 54 2.98 5.16 9.78
N ASP A 55 3.01 3.85 9.48
CA ASP A 55 3.95 2.92 10.14
C ASP A 55 5.37 3.04 9.54
N ILE A 56 5.94 4.23 9.66
CA ILE A 56 7.30 4.53 9.19
C ILE A 56 8.24 4.51 10.39
N ASN A 57 9.07 3.50 10.47
CA ASN A 57 10.08 3.39 11.51
C ASN A 57 11.39 4.03 11.03
N ILE A 58 11.62 5.30 11.35
CA ILE A 58 12.81 6.07 10.97
C ILE A 58 13.77 6.25 12.13
N CYS A 59 15.01 6.64 11.85
CA CYS A 59 16.03 6.87 12.88
C CYS A 59 15.53 7.79 13.99
N LYS A 60 14.88 8.91 13.64
CA LYS A 60 14.33 9.87 14.60
C LYS A 60 13.24 9.30 15.51
N SER A 61 12.47 8.33 15.01
CA SER A 61 11.47 7.63 15.84
C SER A 61 12.09 6.77 16.94
N PHE A 62 13.40 6.53 16.88
CA PHE A 62 14.20 5.76 17.85
C PHE A 62 15.19 6.62 18.62
N ASN A 63 15.08 7.95 18.55
CA ASN A 63 16.04 8.89 19.14
C ASN A 63 17.49 8.66 18.65
N ILE A 64 17.63 8.23 17.40
CA ILE A 64 18.93 8.12 16.73
C ILE A 64 19.18 9.47 16.03
N ASN A 65 20.11 10.26 16.56
CA ASN A 65 20.39 11.61 16.08
C ASN A 65 20.96 11.60 14.65
N GLU A 66 21.84 10.66 14.35
CA GLU A 66 22.40 10.53 13.00
C GLU A 66 21.48 9.68 12.11
N GLU A 67 20.81 10.34 11.19
CA GLU A 67 19.94 9.65 10.24
C GLU A 67 20.75 8.84 9.23
N CYS A 68 20.35 7.57 9.01
CA CYS A 68 20.89 6.78 7.90
C CYS A 68 20.48 7.39 6.54
N GLU A 69 21.18 7.00 5.47
CA GLU A 69 20.95 7.52 4.11
C GLU A 69 19.48 7.40 3.63
N ASN A 70 18.82 6.32 3.98
CA ASN A 70 17.41 6.13 3.61
C ASN A 70 16.48 7.08 4.37
N CYS A 71 16.74 7.34 5.64
CA CYS A 71 15.97 8.31 6.42
C CYS A 71 16.19 9.74 5.94
N LYS A 72 17.43 10.13 5.60
CA LYS A 72 17.73 11.43 4.98
C LYS A 72 16.93 11.66 3.70
N LYS A 73 16.70 10.60 2.93
CA LYS A 73 15.87 10.62 1.70
C LYS A 73 14.38 10.39 1.96
N LYS A 74 13.92 10.46 3.21
CA LYS A 74 12.52 10.18 3.61
C LYS A 74 11.99 8.79 3.18
N ARG A 75 12.89 7.82 2.98
CA ARG A 75 12.59 6.42 2.64
C ARG A 75 12.60 5.55 3.90
N GLY A 76 11.82 5.92 4.90
CA GLY A 76 11.84 5.30 6.23
C GLY A 76 11.53 3.81 6.26
N VAL A 77 10.74 3.31 5.31
CA VAL A 77 10.47 1.88 5.16
C VAL A 77 11.75 1.05 4.97
N PHE A 78 12.84 1.66 4.49
CA PHE A 78 14.15 1.05 4.30
C PHE A 78 15.18 1.50 5.35
N CYS A 79 14.77 2.02 6.50
CA CYS A 79 15.67 2.47 7.55
C CYS A 79 16.68 1.36 7.95
N LEU A 80 17.97 1.66 7.88
CA LEU A 80 19.03 0.69 8.20
C LEU A 80 19.08 0.35 9.69
N ASN A 81 18.54 1.21 10.54
CA ASN A 81 18.53 1.03 11.99
C ASN A 81 17.26 0.30 12.51
N LYS A 82 16.43 -0.27 11.64
CA LYS A 82 15.21 -1.02 12.05
C LYS A 82 15.47 -2.11 13.08
N LYS A 83 16.62 -2.79 13.00
CA LYS A 83 16.98 -3.89 13.92
C LYS A 83 17.42 -3.39 15.30
N LYS A 84 17.75 -2.10 15.45
CA LYS A 84 18.09 -1.49 16.74
C LYS A 84 16.86 -1.17 17.60
N ARG A 85 15.71 -1.61 17.16
CA ARG A 85 14.40 -1.43 17.76
C ARG A 85 14.35 -2.07 19.15
N LYS A 86 14.49 -1.27 20.17
CA LYS A 86 14.15 -1.63 21.56
C LYS A 86 12.75 -1.06 21.88
N PHE A 87 11.71 -1.52 21.20
CA PHE A 87 10.36 -1.28 21.72
C PHE A 87 10.14 -2.23 22.89
N LYS A 88 10.23 -1.71 24.08
CA LYS A 88 9.57 -2.30 25.25
C LYS A 88 8.10 -1.86 25.15
N ASN A 89 7.24 -2.88 24.95
CA ASN A 89 5.82 -2.94 25.27
C ASN A 89 4.92 -1.70 24.97
N ASN A 90 3.77 -1.95 24.37
CA ASN A 90 2.59 -1.10 24.28
C ASN A 90 2.55 -0.06 23.15
N THR A 91 2.96 -0.42 21.94
CA THR A 91 2.53 0.33 20.75
C THR A 91 1.30 -0.34 20.16
N TYR A 92 0.13 -0.01 20.69
CA TYR A 92 -1.16 -0.45 20.17
C TYR A 92 -1.36 0.01 18.73
N GLY A 93 -2.13 -0.74 17.94
CA GLY A 93 -2.53 -0.38 16.58
C GLY A 93 -3.80 0.46 16.55
N GLY A 94 -4.35 0.69 15.36
CA GLY A 94 -5.54 1.50 15.13
C GLY A 94 -6.84 0.95 15.73
N PHE A 95 -6.84 -0.31 16.19
CA PHE A 95 -7.95 -0.91 16.94
C PHE A 95 -7.88 -0.62 18.45
N SER A 96 -7.15 0.40 18.86
CA SER A 96 -7.07 0.87 20.25
C SER A 96 -7.71 2.25 20.40
N GLU A 97 -8.30 2.51 21.55
CA GLU A 97 -8.82 3.84 21.91
C GLU A 97 -7.69 4.89 21.93
N TYR A 98 -6.53 4.50 22.47
CA TYR A 98 -5.34 5.33 22.55
C TYR A 98 -4.10 4.52 22.14
N PHE A 99 -3.18 5.17 21.47
CA PHE A 99 -1.88 4.58 21.13
C PHE A 99 -0.79 5.66 21.06
N VAL A 100 0.46 5.24 21.23
CA VAL A 100 1.61 6.14 21.19
C VAL A 100 2.32 6.04 19.85
N ARG A 101 2.62 7.19 19.25
CA ARG A 101 3.43 7.29 18.04
C ARG A 101 4.43 8.42 18.15
N SER A 102 5.55 8.28 17.44
CA SER A 102 6.49 9.39 17.28
C SER A 102 5.86 10.49 16.42
N LYS A 103 6.15 11.77 16.74
CA LYS A 103 5.76 12.89 15.88
C LYS A 103 6.20 12.71 14.41
N HIS A 104 7.27 11.97 14.19
CA HIS A 104 7.79 11.67 12.84
C HIS A 104 6.98 10.59 12.08
N GLN A 105 5.99 10.00 12.71
CA GLN A 105 5.05 9.02 12.14
C GLN A 105 3.65 9.61 11.99
N THR A 106 3.46 10.87 12.37
CA THR A 106 2.16 11.56 12.34
C THR A 106 2.17 12.68 11.30
N PHE A 107 1.11 12.76 10.51
CA PHE A 107 0.92 13.75 9.46
C PHE A 107 -0.41 14.45 9.70
N LEU A 108 -0.38 15.78 9.81
CA LEU A 108 -1.60 16.56 10.02
C LEU A 108 -2.60 16.31 8.89
N LEU A 109 -3.82 15.99 9.26
CA LEU A 109 -4.94 15.85 8.32
C LEU A 109 -5.67 17.20 8.25
N PRO A 110 -5.76 17.83 7.07
CA PRO A 110 -6.52 19.07 6.90
C PRO A 110 -7.99 18.90 7.31
N ASP A 111 -8.58 19.97 7.85
CA ASP A 111 -9.98 19.94 8.34
C ASP A 111 -10.99 19.69 7.22
N GLU A 112 -10.64 20.03 5.98
CA GLU A 112 -11.47 19.79 4.79
C GLU A 112 -11.60 18.30 4.42
N ILE A 113 -10.72 17.42 4.95
CA ILE A 113 -10.77 15.99 4.70
C ILE A 113 -11.51 15.31 5.85
N ASP A 114 -12.64 14.68 5.56
CA ASP A 114 -13.37 13.87 6.54
C ASP A 114 -12.51 12.70 7.05
N SER A 115 -12.68 12.30 8.31
CA SER A 115 -11.89 11.22 8.92
C SER A 115 -12.08 9.88 8.21
N LYS A 116 -13.29 9.58 7.70
CA LYS A 116 -13.56 8.37 6.93
C LYS A 116 -12.83 8.35 5.60
N ILE A 117 -12.53 9.53 5.05
CA ILE A 117 -11.74 9.69 3.83
C ILE A 117 -10.25 9.66 4.17
N GLY A 118 -9.87 10.24 5.29
CA GLY A 118 -8.48 10.30 5.75
C GLY A 118 -7.81 8.93 5.95
N ILE A 119 -8.58 7.87 6.26
CA ILE A 119 -8.05 6.51 6.39
C ILE A 119 -7.42 5.99 5.09
N PHE A 120 -7.82 6.50 3.93
CA PHE A 120 -7.27 6.11 2.64
C PHE A 120 -5.92 6.75 2.32
N VAL A 121 -5.43 7.69 3.12
CA VAL A 121 -4.11 8.34 2.89
C VAL A 121 -2.98 7.31 2.83
N GLU A 122 -2.95 6.36 3.77
CA GLU A 122 -1.92 5.32 3.79
C GLU A 122 -2.01 4.41 2.55
N PRO A 123 -3.13 3.75 2.23
CA PRO A 123 -3.21 2.88 1.07
C PRO A 123 -3.07 3.62 -0.28
N ILE A 124 -3.46 4.88 -0.40
CA ILE A 124 -3.17 5.70 -1.59
C ILE A 124 -1.66 5.88 -1.76
N SER A 125 -0.92 6.09 -0.66
CA SER A 125 0.53 6.27 -0.70
C SER A 125 1.27 5.04 -1.24
N LEU A 126 0.75 3.85 -0.99
CA LEU A 126 1.24 2.61 -1.59
C LEU A 126 1.03 2.62 -3.11
N GLY A 127 -0.15 3.04 -3.56
CA GLY A 127 -0.47 3.19 -4.98
C GLY A 127 0.44 4.18 -5.69
N ILE A 128 0.73 5.34 -5.07
CA ILE A 128 1.65 6.36 -5.60
C ILE A 128 3.05 5.79 -5.75
N ASN A 129 3.56 5.08 -4.74
CA ASN A 129 4.87 4.45 -4.82
C ASN A 129 4.93 3.42 -5.95
N CYS A 130 3.92 2.57 -6.07
CA CYS A 130 3.82 1.56 -7.12
C CYS A 130 3.83 2.20 -8.52
N ALA A 131 3.08 3.28 -8.72
CA ALA A 131 2.98 3.97 -10.00
C ALA A 131 4.33 4.50 -10.53
N ARG A 132 5.30 4.81 -9.65
CA ARG A 132 6.64 5.26 -10.06
C ARG A 132 7.44 4.24 -10.84
N PHE A 133 7.15 2.96 -10.69
CA PHE A 133 7.84 1.88 -11.41
C PHE A 133 7.31 1.70 -12.84
N LEU A 134 6.14 2.28 -13.13
CA LEU A 134 5.49 2.14 -14.42
C LEU A 134 6.01 3.19 -15.40
N ARG A 135 6.00 2.82 -16.67
CA ARG A 135 6.45 3.70 -17.76
C ARG A 135 5.32 3.92 -18.75
N LYS A 136 5.27 5.12 -19.32
CA LYS A 136 4.38 5.46 -20.42
C LYS A 136 4.57 4.50 -21.60
N ASN A 137 3.52 4.30 -22.36
CA ASN A 137 3.49 3.45 -23.56
C ASN A 137 3.80 1.95 -23.32
N LYS A 138 3.75 1.47 -22.08
CA LYS A 138 3.89 0.06 -21.74
C LYS A 138 2.53 -0.54 -21.40
N LYS A 139 2.17 -1.68 -22.04
CA LYS A 139 0.94 -2.39 -21.77
C LYS A 139 1.07 -3.20 -20.47
N ILE A 140 0.20 -2.94 -19.51
CA ILE A 140 0.32 -3.43 -18.14
C ILE A 140 -0.87 -4.33 -17.83
N LEU A 141 -0.61 -5.52 -17.30
CA LEU A 141 -1.60 -6.43 -16.76
C LEU A 141 -1.56 -6.37 -15.23
N GLY A 142 -2.66 -5.92 -14.61
CA GLY A 142 -2.86 -5.95 -13.16
C GLY A 142 -3.57 -7.23 -12.74
N ILE A 143 -2.97 -8.02 -11.87
CA ILE A 143 -3.52 -9.25 -11.29
C ILE A 143 -3.98 -8.98 -9.87
N GLY A 144 -5.25 -9.25 -9.59
CA GLY A 144 -5.88 -9.05 -8.28
C GLY A 144 -6.59 -7.70 -8.17
N ILE A 145 -7.91 -7.78 -7.91
CA ILE A 145 -8.78 -6.62 -7.71
C ILE A 145 -9.08 -6.50 -6.21
N SER A 146 -8.57 -5.44 -5.60
CA SER A 146 -8.67 -5.14 -4.18
C SER A 146 -8.76 -3.62 -3.96
N THR A 147 -9.06 -3.18 -2.75
CA THR A 147 -9.05 -1.74 -2.40
C THR A 147 -7.74 -1.07 -2.80
N ILE A 148 -6.59 -1.68 -2.50
CA ILE A 148 -5.27 -1.12 -2.83
C ILE A 148 -5.08 -1.02 -4.34
N SER A 149 -5.42 -2.05 -5.10
CA SER A 149 -5.27 -2.03 -6.56
C SER A 149 -6.21 -1.02 -7.23
N ILE A 150 -7.40 -0.79 -6.68
CA ILE A 150 -8.34 0.23 -7.14
C ILE A 150 -7.82 1.63 -6.84
N LEU A 151 -7.31 1.87 -5.64
CA LEU A 151 -6.68 3.14 -5.28
C LEU A 151 -5.45 3.44 -6.13
N PHE A 152 -4.63 2.43 -6.39
CA PHE A 152 -3.53 2.52 -7.35
C PHE A 152 -4.05 2.93 -8.73
N TYR A 153 -5.04 2.24 -9.28
CA TYR A 153 -5.65 2.54 -10.59
C TYR A 153 -6.14 3.99 -10.67
N ARG A 154 -6.83 4.46 -9.64
CA ARG A 154 -7.31 5.84 -9.53
C ARG A 154 -6.20 6.88 -9.39
N SER A 155 -5.01 6.47 -8.94
CA SER A 155 -3.84 7.36 -8.80
C SER A 155 -3.03 7.49 -10.09
N LEU A 156 -3.29 6.68 -11.11
CA LEU A 156 -2.56 6.69 -12.37
C LEU A 156 -2.84 7.98 -13.17
N ASN A 157 -1.81 8.44 -13.86
CA ASN A 157 -2.00 9.46 -14.88
C ASN A 157 -2.63 8.83 -16.15
N LYS A 158 -3.22 9.68 -17.00
CA LYS A 158 -3.95 9.26 -18.19
C LYS A 158 -3.13 8.36 -19.11
N ASP A 159 -1.87 8.69 -19.34
CA ASP A 159 -1.00 7.97 -20.28
C ASP A 159 -0.72 6.51 -19.86
N ILE A 160 -0.64 6.27 -18.53
CA ILE A 160 -0.46 4.92 -17.98
C ILE A 160 -1.82 4.22 -17.91
N LEU A 161 -2.86 4.94 -17.49
CA LEU A 161 -4.20 4.40 -17.33
C LEU A 161 -4.73 3.78 -18.63
N GLU A 162 -4.52 4.42 -19.78
CA GLU A 162 -4.93 3.92 -21.09
C GLU A 162 -4.26 2.60 -21.50
N LYS A 163 -3.16 2.23 -20.86
CA LYS A 163 -2.38 1.02 -21.13
C LYS A 163 -2.44 -0.03 -20.02
N PHE A 164 -3.15 0.28 -18.95
CA PHE A 164 -3.34 -0.62 -17.82
C PHE A 164 -4.66 -1.39 -17.95
N TYR A 165 -4.62 -2.70 -17.72
CA TYR A 165 -5.79 -3.58 -17.78
C TYR A 165 -5.83 -4.45 -16.53
N PHE A 166 -6.95 -4.45 -15.82
CA PHE A 166 -7.21 -5.45 -14.80
C PHE A 166 -7.59 -6.78 -15.41
N LEU A 167 -6.99 -7.83 -14.89
CA LEU A 167 -7.42 -9.20 -15.18
C LEU A 167 -8.69 -9.50 -14.38
N VAL A 168 -9.75 -9.88 -15.08
CA VAL A 168 -11.02 -10.32 -14.50
C VAL A 168 -11.11 -11.84 -14.62
N GLU A 169 -11.01 -12.54 -13.50
CA GLU A 169 -11.02 -14.01 -13.44
C GLU A 169 -12.33 -14.55 -12.90
N THR A 170 -13.05 -13.78 -12.09
CA THR A 170 -14.26 -14.21 -11.36
C THR A 170 -15.43 -13.27 -11.57
N GLU A 171 -16.65 -13.74 -11.34
CA GLU A 171 -17.84 -12.88 -11.33
C GLU A 171 -17.78 -11.81 -10.24
N LYS A 172 -17.09 -12.07 -9.12
CA LYS A 172 -16.82 -11.06 -8.09
C LYS A 172 -16.01 -9.91 -8.65
N ASP A 173 -14.91 -10.20 -9.36
CA ASP A 173 -14.07 -9.17 -10.00
C ASP A 173 -14.86 -8.33 -10.99
N LYS A 174 -15.67 -8.99 -11.81
CA LYS A 174 -16.53 -8.33 -12.80
C LYS A 174 -17.53 -7.39 -12.13
N ASN A 175 -18.18 -7.84 -11.06
CA ASN A 175 -19.15 -7.03 -10.32
C ASN A 175 -18.49 -5.82 -9.66
N ILE A 176 -17.29 -5.98 -9.10
CA ILE A 176 -16.51 -4.86 -8.54
C ILE A 176 -16.17 -3.85 -9.65
N CYS A 177 -15.63 -4.29 -10.78
CA CYS A 177 -15.30 -3.41 -11.90
C CYS A 177 -16.53 -2.65 -12.40
N LYS A 178 -17.66 -3.35 -12.56
CA LYS A 178 -18.93 -2.73 -12.98
C LYS A 178 -19.42 -1.68 -11.96
N LYS A 179 -19.45 -2.01 -10.66
CA LYS A 179 -19.85 -1.11 -9.59
C LYS A 179 -19.00 0.16 -9.55
N LEU A 180 -17.70 0.04 -9.79
CA LEU A 180 -16.74 1.12 -9.69
C LEU A 180 -16.43 1.80 -11.05
N ASN A 181 -17.16 1.45 -12.12
CA ASN A 181 -16.97 1.98 -13.47
C ASN A 181 -15.53 1.83 -14.00
N ILE A 182 -14.90 0.68 -13.70
CA ILE A 182 -13.57 0.34 -14.21
C ILE A 182 -13.73 -0.34 -15.56
N ASN A 183 -13.35 0.33 -16.64
CA ASN A 183 -13.52 -0.14 -18.02
C ASN A 183 -12.26 -0.79 -18.61
N ASN A 184 -11.10 -0.51 -18.05
CA ASN A 184 -9.83 -1.09 -18.49
C ASN A 184 -9.65 -2.48 -17.91
N ILE A 185 -10.34 -3.46 -18.50
CA ILE A 185 -10.37 -4.85 -18.06
C ILE A 185 -10.08 -5.80 -19.21
N ILE A 186 -9.54 -6.96 -18.89
CA ILE A 186 -9.40 -8.08 -19.80
C ILE A 186 -9.89 -9.35 -19.09
N TYR A 187 -10.78 -10.12 -19.74
CA TYR A 187 -11.30 -11.35 -19.19
C TYR A 187 -10.31 -12.51 -19.39
N LYS A 188 -10.33 -13.47 -18.47
CA LYS A 188 -9.46 -14.64 -18.48
C LYS A 188 -9.53 -15.44 -19.77
N ASP A 189 -10.72 -15.64 -20.32
CA ASP A 189 -10.95 -16.33 -21.59
C ASP A 189 -10.30 -15.59 -22.77
N LYS A 190 -10.40 -14.27 -22.81
CA LYS A 190 -9.79 -13.44 -23.85
C LYS A 190 -8.27 -13.39 -23.77
N ILE A 191 -7.71 -13.27 -22.56
CA ILE A 191 -6.25 -13.20 -22.38
C ILE A 191 -5.57 -14.52 -22.79
N ASN A 192 -6.27 -15.67 -22.75
CA ASN A 192 -5.71 -16.94 -23.17
C ASN A 192 -5.25 -16.94 -24.62
N ASN A 193 -5.87 -16.13 -25.48
CA ASN A 193 -5.50 -15.96 -26.88
C ASN A 193 -4.37 -14.94 -27.10
N GLU A 194 -3.96 -14.20 -26.07
CA GLU A 194 -2.86 -13.25 -26.12
C GLU A 194 -1.51 -13.98 -25.95
N PHE A 195 -0.53 -13.63 -26.75
CA PHE A 195 0.83 -14.14 -26.61
C PHE A 195 1.81 -12.95 -26.71
N GLN A 196 2.74 -12.86 -25.78
CA GLN A 196 3.75 -11.78 -25.77
C GLN A 196 3.17 -10.36 -25.98
N THR A 197 2.07 -10.05 -25.28
CA THR A 197 1.31 -8.80 -25.49
C THR A 197 1.66 -7.75 -24.45
N PHE A 198 1.96 -8.16 -23.20
CA PHE A 198 2.18 -7.26 -22.09
C PHE A 198 3.65 -6.98 -21.84
N ASP A 199 3.96 -5.75 -21.49
CA ASP A 199 5.30 -5.31 -21.10
C ASP A 199 5.53 -5.41 -19.59
N THR A 200 4.45 -5.53 -18.81
CA THR A 200 4.52 -5.57 -17.35
C THR A 200 3.37 -6.38 -16.77
N ILE A 201 3.66 -7.22 -15.80
CA ILE A 201 2.67 -7.73 -14.83
C ILE A 201 2.86 -6.95 -13.53
N LEU A 202 1.75 -6.50 -12.95
CA LEU A 202 1.69 -5.92 -11.62
C LEU A 202 0.79 -6.81 -10.76
N ASP A 203 1.41 -7.54 -9.83
CA ASP A 203 0.72 -8.50 -8.99
C ASP A 203 0.31 -7.87 -7.66
N PHE A 204 -0.99 -7.64 -7.49
CA PHE A 204 -1.60 -7.18 -6.24
C PHE A 204 -2.12 -8.34 -5.37
N PHE A 205 -2.11 -9.56 -5.91
CA PHE A 205 -2.62 -10.73 -5.20
C PHE A 205 -1.52 -11.41 -4.38
N GLY A 206 -0.35 -11.63 -4.98
CA GLY A 206 0.80 -12.26 -4.32
C GLY A 206 0.83 -13.77 -4.47
N SER A 207 0.30 -14.33 -5.56
CA SER A 207 0.29 -15.76 -5.81
C SER A 207 1.19 -16.15 -6.98
N SER A 208 2.16 -17.00 -6.69
CA SER A 208 3.09 -17.54 -7.69
C SER A 208 2.39 -18.29 -8.81
N SER A 209 1.35 -19.08 -8.50
CA SER A 209 0.59 -19.83 -9.49
C SER A 209 -0.08 -18.89 -10.48
N LYS A 210 -0.74 -17.84 -10.00
CA LYS A 210 -1.37 -16.83 -10.86
C LYS A 210 -0.38 -16.11 -11.77
N ILE A 211 0.81 -15.79 -11.27
CA ILE A 211 1.86 -15.18 -12.10
C ILE A 211 2.28 -16.15 -13.19
N ASN A 212 2.52 -17.42 -12.86
CA ASN A 212 2.95 -18.44 -13.82
C ASN A 212 1.94 -18.65 -14.96
N ASP A 213 0.63 -18.58 -14.68
CA ASP A 213 -0.43 -18.69 -15.69
C ASP A 213 -0.32 -17.63 -16.79
N TYR A 214 0.30 -16.48 -16.46
CA TYR A 214 0.37 -15.35 -17.38
C TYR A 214 1.79 -15.00 -17.85
N LEU A 215 2.81 -15.81 -17.52
CA LEU A 215 4.21 -15.54 -17.96
C LEU A 215 4.33 -15.51 -19.49
N LEU A 216 3.63 -16.42 -20.22
CA LEU A 216 3.63 -16.46 -21.68
C LEU A 216 2.95 -15.25 -22.34
N LYS A 217 2.26 -14.42 -21.58
CA LYS A 217 1.64 -13.18 -22.06
C LYS A 217 2.62 -12.01 -22.06
N LEU A 218 3.78 -12.19 -21.42
CA LEU A 218 4.83 -11.20 -21.33
C LEU A 218 5.73 -11.22 -22.56
N LYS A 219 6.05 -10.03 -23.06
CA LYS A 219 7.11 -9.83 -24.08
C LYS A 219 8.48 -10.14 -23.48
N PRO A 220 9.49 -10.44 -24.31
CA PRO A 220 10.87 -10.44 -23.85
C PRO A 220 11.26 -9.11 -23.20
N LYS A 221 12.13 -9.18 -22.17
CA LYS A 221 12.60 -8.03 -21.36
C LYS A 221 11.52 -7.30 -20.56
N SER A 222 10.41 -7.98 -20.31
CA SER A 222 9.31 -7.48 -19.49
C SER A 222 9.65 -7.48 -18.01
N LYS A 223 8.75 -6.87 -17.21
CA LYS A 223 8.90 -6.77 -15.77
C LYS A 223 7.70 -7.34 -15.03
N ILE A 224 7.99 -8.00 -13.92
CA ILE A 224 6.98 -8.42 -12.95
C ILE A 224 7.23 -7.63 -11.67
N TYR A 225 6.24 -6.88 -11.23
CA TYR A 225 6.26 -6.17 -9.98
C TYR A 225 5.36 -6.87 -8.96
N LEU A 226 5.95 -7.29 -7.83
CA LEU A 226 5.27 -8.00 -6.76
C LEU A 226 4.87 -7.00 -5.69
N PHE A 227 3.58 -6.88 -5.44
CA PHE A 227 3.00 -5.99 -4.45
C PHE A 227 2.11 -6.73 -3.45
N GLY A 228 1.38 -7.76 -3.89
CA GLY A 228 0.59 -8.65 -3.03
C GLY A 228 1.46 -9.60 -2.20
N VAL A 229 0.88 -10.16 -1.13
CA VAL A 229 1.58 -11.04 -0.18
C VAL A 229 0.64 -12.16 0.26
N GLU A 230 0.23 -13.02 -0.66
CA GLU A 230 -0.57 -14.22 -0.35
C GLU A 230 0.33 -15.42 -0.06
N ASP A 231 1.26 -15.70 -0.95
CA ASP A 231 2.22 -16.81 -0.82
C ASP A 231 3.41 -16.42 0.06
N GLU A 232 3.87 -17.33 0.92
CA GLU A 232 5.09 -17.14 1.71
C GLU A 232 6.36 -17.26 0.87
N LYS A 233 6.30 -18.03 -0.20
CA LYS A 233 7.44 -18.33 -1.08
C LYS A 233 7.07 -18.05 -2.53
N LEU A 234 7.93 -17.37 -3.23
CA LEU A 234 7.82 -17.15 -4.66
C LEU A 234 8.36 -18.38 -5.42
N SER A 235 7.51 -18.97 -6.27
CA SER A 235 7.87 -20.07 -7.16
C SER A 235 7.46 -19.72 -8.59
N LEU A 236 8.42 -19.28 -9.41
CA LEU A 236 8.19 -18.91 -10.80
C LEU A 236 8.90 -19.89 -11.75
N ASN A 237 8.34 -20.01 -12.96
CA ASN A 237 8.95 -20.83 -14.02
C ASN A 237 10.31 -20.22 -14.42
N TYR A 238 11.38 -20.85 -13.95
CA TYR A 238 12.76 -20.38 -14.15
C TYR A 238 13.15 -20.29 -15.63
N HIS A 239 12.79 -21.29 -16.43
CA HIS A 239 13.09 -21.32 -17.86
C HIS A 239 12.45 -20.11 -18.59
N GLN A 240 11.19 -19.80 -18.29
CA GLN A 240 10.50 -18.65 -18.90
C GLN A 240 11.16 -17.31 -18.52
N LEU A 241 11.61 -17.17 -17.28
CA LEU A 241 12.29 -15.95 -16.83
C LEU A 241 13.60 -15.74 -17.59
N ILE A 242 14.42 -16.78 -17.72
CA ILE A 242 15.72 -16.69 -18.41
C ILE A 242 15.55 -16.51 -19.91
N SER A 243 14.75 -17.36 -20.55
CA SER A 243 14.59 -17.35 -22.00
C SER A 243 14.05 -16.02 -22.55
N ASN A 244 13.33 -15.27 -21.71
CA ASN A 244 12.73 -13.99 -22.08
C ASN A 244 13.36 -12.79 -21.35
N GLU A 245 14.46 -12.99 -20.60
CA GLU A 245 15.11 -11.92 -19.81
C GLU A 245 14.12 -11.14 -18.93
N ILE A 246 13.15 -11.83 -18.27
CA ILE A 246 12.12 -11.19 -17.45
C ILE A 246 12.71 -10.81 -16.10
N SER A 247 12.54 -9.55 -15.71
CA SER A 247 12.94 -9.03 -14.41
C SER A 247 11.80 -9.13 -13.40
N VAL A 248 12.10 -9.60 -12.17
CA VAL A 248 11.14 -9.67 -11.06
C VAL A 248 11.60 -8.72 -9.95
N GLN A 249 10.70 -7.87 -9.47
CA GLN A 249 11.01 -6.87 -8.46
C GLN A 249 9.87 -6.71 -7.45
N GLY A 250 10.18 -6.82 -6.15
CA GLY A 250 9.26 -6.47 -5.08
C GLY A 250 9.09 -4.97 -4.93
N ILE A 251 7.87 -4.52 -4.64
CA ILE A 251 7.54 -3.13 -4.26
C ILE A 251 7.05 -3.15 -2.83
N HIS A 252 7.64 -2.32 -1.97
CA HIS A 252 7.29 -2.31 -0.55
C HIS A 252 6.93 -0.92 -0.05
N GLY A 253 5.76 -0.83 0.57
CA GLY A 253 5.32 0.33 1.32
C GLY A 253 5.22 1.60 0.47
N TYR A 254 5.40 2.70 1.14
CA TYR A 254 5.45 4.03 0.57
C TYR A 254 6.87 4.61 0.67
N SER A 255 7.16 5.61 -0.15
CA SER A 255 8.49 6.17 -0.31
C SER A 255 8.42 7.71 -0.33
N SER A 256 9.34 8.32 -1.04
CA SER A 256 9.40 9.76 -1.24
C SER A 256 9.95 10.10 -2.60
N GLN A 257 9.71 11.31 -3.05
CA GLN A 257 10.27 11.88 -4.26
C GLN A 257 11.04 13.16 -3.90
N TYR A 258 12.20 13.37 -4.52
CA TYR A 258 12.90 14.63 -4.42
C TYR A 258 12.23 15.66 -5.33
N LEU A 259 11.90 16.82 -4.78
CA LEU A 259 11.33 17.96 -5.49
C LEU A 259 12.42 18.98 -5.74
N GLU A 260 12.91 19.05 -6.98
CA GLU A 260 14.02 19.94 -7.40
C GLU A 260 13.75 21.42 -7.07
N LYS A 261 12.54 21.89 -7.37
CA LYS A 261 12.14 23.28 -7.12
C LYS A 261 12.13 23.65 -5.63
N GLU A 262 11.73 22.73 -4.77
CA GLU A 262 11.60 22.91 -3.33
C GLU A 262 12.87 22.48 -2.58
N LYS A 263 13.81 21.85 -3.26
CA LYS A 263 15.05 21.28 -2.70
C LYS A 263 14.81 20.38 -1.48
N ARG A 264 13.71 19.63 -1.49
CA ARG A 264 13.33 18.72 -0.39
C ARG A 264 12.75 17.39 -0.89
N TYR A 265 12.77 16.40 -0.03
CA TYR A 265 12.01 15.18 -0.25
C TYR A 265 10.56 15.36 0.24
N LYS A 266 9.60 14.98 -0.58
CA LYS A 266 8.18 14.90 -0.26
C LYS A 266 7.77 13.43 -0.17
N THR A 267 7.12 13.05 0.92
CA THR A 267 6.67 11.67 1.16
C THR A 267 5.41 11.37 0.36
N ASP A 268 5.15 10.08 0.13
CA ASP A 268 3.91 9.64 -0.51
C ASP A 268 2.69 9.88 0.36
N ILE A 269 2.85 9.89 1.67
CA ILE A 269 1.80 10.29 2.61
C ILE A 269 1.39 11.76 2.39
N GLU A 270 2.36 12.68 2.29
CA GLU A 270 2.08 14.09 1.99
C GLU A 270 1.38 14.23 0.62
N ASN A 271 1.83 13.47 -0.39
CA ASN A 271 1.19 13.46 -1.70
C ASN A 271 -0.26 12.93 -1.64
N SER A 272 -0.50 11.89 -0.85
CA SER A 272 -1.85 11.31 -0.69
C SER A 272 -2.82 12.29 -0.05
N ILE A 273 -2.38 13.02 0.98
CA ILE A 273 -3.18 14.06 1.63
C ILE A 273 -3.56 15.14 0.62
N GLU A 274 -2.61 15.62 -0.20
CA GLU A 274 -2.89 16.63 -1.22
C GLU A 274 -3.84 16.12 -2.32
N ILE A 275 -3.66 14.88 -2.75
CA ILE A 275 -4.53 14.25 -3.76
C ILE A 275 -5.97 14.15 -3.24
N LEU A 276 -6.17 13.74 -2.00
CA LEU A 276 -7.49 13.70 -1.37
C LEU A 276 -8.07 15.10 -1.18
N LYS A 277 -7.28 16.05 -0.68
CA LYS A 277 -7.71 17.45 -0.52
C LYS A 277 -8.15 18.09 -1.85
N SER A 278 -7.48 17.75 -2.93
CA SER A 278 -7.84 18.27 -4.27
C SER A 278 -9.08 17.59 -4.89
N GLY A 279 -9.61 16.53 -4.28
CA GLY A 279 -10.71 15.74 -4.84
C GLY A 279 -10.34 14.95 -6.10
N LYS A 280 -9.06 14.86 -6.44
CA LYS A 280 -8.58 14.14 -7.64
C LYS A 280 -8.93 12.66 -7.60
N ILE A 281 -8.91 12.05 -6.41
CA ILE A 281 -9.30 10.65 -6.20
C ILE A 281 -10.53 10.61 -5.32
N LYS A 282 -11.59 9.97 -5.80
CA LYS A 282 -12.78 9.67 -5.00
C LYS A 282 -12.59 8.32 -4.33
N VAL A 283 -13.00 8.22 -3.06
CA VAL A 283 -12.85 7.00 -2.25
C VAL A 283 -14.12 6.62 -1.47
N ASP A 284 -15.14 7.46 -1.50
CA ASP A 284 -16.40 7.25 -0.76
C ASP A 284 -17.10 5.95 -1.15
N ASP A 285 -17.02 5.57 -2.43
CA ASP A 285 -17.61 4.36 -2.99
C ASP A 285 -16.85 3.06 -2.62
N LEU A 286 -15.70 3.19 -1.96
CA LEU A 286 -14.92 2.08 -1.42
C LEU A 286 -15.28 1.76 0.04
N ILE A 287 -16.03 2.63 0.71
CA ILE A 287 -16.53 2.39 2.06
C ILE A 287 -17.81 1.57 1.94
N SER A 288 -17.75 0.31 2.38
CA SER A 288 -18.94 -0.57 2.37
C SER A 288 -19.78 -0.38 3.62
N ASP A 289 -19.14 -0.16 4.77
CA ASP A 289 -19.81 -0.08 6.05
C ASP A 289 -18.99 0.71 7.08
N THR A 290 -19.65 1.17 8.14
CA THR A 290 -19.04 1.83 9.29
C THR A 290 -19.63 1.22 10.55
N ILE A 291 -18.79 0.50 11.28
CA ILE A 291 -19.19 -0.22 12.50
C ILE A 291 -18.42 0.29 13.71
N SER A 292 -19.02 0.15 14.90
CA SER A 292 -18.33 0.45 16.15
C SER A 292 -17.19 -0.55 16.39
N GLN A 293 -16.09 -0.09 16.99
CA GLN A 293 -14.99 -0.97 17.41
C GLN A 293 -15.48 -2.12 18.32
N LYS A 294 -16.53 -1.92 19.10
CA LYS A 294 -17.12 -2.94 19.98
C LYS A 294 -17.78 -4.07 19.19
N ASP A 295 -18.25 -3.77 17.98
CA ASP A 295 -19.00 -4.69 17.12
C ASP A 295 -18.11 -5.47 16.16
N VAL A 296 -16.82 -5.16 16.10
CA VAL A 296 -15.82 -5.85 15.21
C VAL A 296 -15.68 -7.35 15.56
N LYS A 297 -16.09 -7.79 16.73
CA LYS A 297 -16.02 -9.20 17.18
C LYS A 297 -17.24 -10.04 16.81
N ASN A 298 -18.30 -9.42 16.33
CA ASN A 298 -19.54 -10.05 15.91
C ASN A 298 -19.62 -10.10 14.38
#